data_87cfb74c0be30fe609642aa3da6815da
#
_entry.id   87cfb74c0be30fe609642aa3da6815da
#
_cell.length_a   1.000
_cell.length_b   1.000
_cell.length_c   1.000
_cell.angle_alpha   90.00
_cell.angle_beta   90.00
_cell.angle_gamma   90.00
#
_symmetry.space_group_name_H-M   'P 1'
#
loop_
_entity.id
_entity.type
_entity.pdbx_description
1 polymer ?
#
loop_
_entity_poly.entity_id
_entity_poly.type
_entity_poly.pdbx_seq_one_letter_code
_entity_poly.pdbx_strand_id
1 'polypeptide(L)'
;MIQVENLSKSFGSKRAVDDVSFSVERGEILGFLGPNGAGKSTTMRMITGYLPPTAGVVKVGGHDVAEKPIEAKRLIGYLPESAPLYTDMTVEGFLGFCAEVRGLGGADKAKAIDRAIEMCFLKSVRHQSVDTLSKGYRHRTGFAQAIIHDPDILVMDEPTDGLDPNQKHEVRSLIRRMGQSKAIIFSTHILEEVEAACTRAIIIDQGKIVANGTPNELKDKSELANTYLVSINGTEAATVREKLGSVIESAKVTIVNDKPPAVLARVFPKDAGSDGALGQAIFSVAKQNEWNVNEIKKEQGRLDDVFRNITLSDTQTR
;
A
#
# COMPACT_ATOMS: atom_id res chain seq x y z
N MET A 1 -14.81 -10.92 -4.64
CA MET A 1 -14.31 -11.89 -3.62
C MET A 1 -14.59 -11.42 -2.20
N ILE A 2 -14.19 -10.20 -1.85
CA ILE A 2 -14.55 -9.53 -0.59
C ILE A 2 -15.50 -8.39 -0.92
N GLN A 3 -16.58 -8.24 -0.14
CA GLN A 3 -17.53 -7.13 -0.21
C GLN A 3 -17.72 -6.56 1.19
N VAL A 4 -17.55 -5.27 1.31
CA VAL A 4 -17.69 -4.51 2.55
C VAL A 4 -18.70 -3.39 2.31
N GLU A 5 -19.80 -3.37 3.08
CA GLU A 5 -20.92 -2.46 2.89
C GLU A 5 -21.23 -1.72 4.20
N ASN A 6 -21.09 -0.40 4.19
CA ASN A 6 -21.38 0.54 5.27
C ASN A 6 -20.78 0.12 6.63
N LEU A 7 -19.56 -0.44 6.58
CA LEU A 7 -18.88 -1.04 7.72
C LEU A 7 -18.51 0.02 8.76
N SER A 8 -18.94 -0.17 9.98
CA SER A 8 -18.65 0.74 11.10
C SER A 8 -18.25 -0.02 12.35
N LYS A 9 -17.31 0.55 13.11
CA LYS A 9 -16.89 0.02 14.42
C LYS A 9 -16.68 1.12 15.42
N SER A 10 -17.37 1.02 16.55
CA SER A 10 -17.19 1.90 17.71
C SER A 10 -16.67 1.12 18.92
N PHE A 11 -15.78 1.74 19.68
CA PHE A 11 -15.30 1.29 20.98
C PHE A 11 -15.64 2.38 21.99
N GLY A 12 -16.73 2.19 22.73
CA GLY A 12 -17.29 3.26 23.56
C GLY A 12 -17.65 4.49 22.71
N SER A 13 -17.10 5.64 23.04
CA SER A 13 -17.31 6.90 22.30
C SER A 13 -16.43 7.03 21.04
N LYS A 14 -15.36 6.22 20.91
CA LYS A 14 -14.43 6.30 19.78
C LYS A 14 -14.96 5.49 18.61
N ARG A 15 -15.26 6.14 17.48
CA ARG A 15 -15.55 5.49 16.20
C ARG A 15 -14.24 5.21 15.45
N ALA A 16 -13.84 3.96 15.43
CA ALA A 16 -12.58 3.53 14.81
C ALA A 16 -12.70 3.28 13.30
N VAL A 17 -13.90 2.90 12.82
CA VAL A 17 -14.26 2.76 11.42
C VAL A 17 -15.64 3.35 11.24
N ASP A 18 -15.84 4.18 10.22
CA ASP A 18 -17.04 4.99 10.02
C ASP A 18 -17.50 4.89 8.55
N ASP A 19 -18.55 4.09 8.34
CA ASP A 19 -19.25 3.96 7.05
C ASP A 19 -18.35 3.62 5.85
N VAL A 20 -17.51 2.60 6.01
CA VAL A 20 -16.54 2.17 4.99
C VAL A 20 -17.16 1.14 4.06
N SER A 21 -17.13 1.41 2.74
CA SER A 21 -17.62 0.49 1.71
C SER A 21 -16.61 0.31 0.59
N PHE A 22 -16.30 -0.95 0.24
CA PHE A 22 -15.42 -1.31 -0.88
C PHE A 22 -15.56 -2.80 -1.22
N SER A 23 -15.02 -3.20 -2.38
CA SER A 23 -14.88 -4.60 -2.76
C SER A 23 -13.45 -4.93 -3.14
N VAL A 24 -13.10 -6.22 -3.14
CA VAL A 24 -11.84 -6.75 -3.68
C VAL A 24 -12.15 -7.95 -4.54
N GLU A 25 -11.69 -7.92 -5.78
CA GLU A 25 -11.96 -8.99 -6.74
C GLU A 25 -10.77 -9.96 -6.88
N ARG A 26 -10.99 -11.09 -7.55
CA ARG A 26 -9.92 -12.05 -7.87
C ARG A 26 -8.93 -11.40 -8.84
N GLY A 27 -7.65 -11.58 -8.60
CA GLY A 27 -6.61 -10.92 -9.40
C GLY A 27 -6.29 -9.49 -8.93
N GLU A 28 -6.92 -9.04 -7.86
CA GLU A 28 -6.72 -7.71 -7.30
C GLU A 28 -5.87 -7.75 -6.02
N ILE A 29 -4.94 -6.81 -5.93
CA ILE A 29 -4.16 -6.54 -4.73
C ILE A 29 -4.54 -5.15 -4.24
N LEU A 30 -5.33 -5.10 -3.18
CA LEU A 30 -5.78 -3.85 -2.56
C LEU A 30 -4.85 -3.47 -1.40
N GLY A 31 -4.17 -2.33 -1.53
CA GLY A 31 -3.45 -1.69 -0.44
C GLY A 31 -4.38 -0.83 0.41
N PHE A 32 -4.40 -1.07 1.71
CA PHE A 32 -5.19 -0.29 2.67
C PHE A 32 -4.25 0.63 3.46
N LEU A 33 -4.05 1.85 2.94
CA LEU A 33 -3.05 2.82 3.39
C LEU A 33 -3.63 3.81 4.39
N GLY A 34 -2.89 4.17 5.42
CA GLY A 34 -3.32 5.20 6.38
C GLY A 34 -2.36 5.34 7.55
N PRO A 35 -2.44 6.44 8.31
CA PRO A 35 -1.64 6.64 9.52
C PRO A 35 -2.00 5.62 10.60
N ASN A 36 -1.21 5.57 11.66
CA ASN A 36 -1.52 4.74 12.82
C ASN A 36 -2.81 5.24 13.48
N GLY A 37 -3.68 4.28 13.85
CA GLY A 37 -4.99 4.62 14.43
C GLY A 37 -6.08 4.99 13.41
N ALA A 38 -5.80 5.02 12.10
CA ALA A 38 -6.79 5.34 11.07
C ALA A 38 -7.91 4.31 10.88
N GLY A 39 -7.80 3.12 11.49
CA GLY A 39 -8.82 2.07 11.39
C GLY A 39 -8.41 0.85 10.57
N LYS A 40 -7.18 0.78 10.03
CA LYS A 40 -6.69 -0.30 9.17
C LYS A 40 -6.85 -1.68 9.79
N SER A 41 -6.15 -1.95 10.90
CA SER A 41 -6.18 -3.26 11.58
C SER A 41 -7.58 -3.61 12.09
N THR A 42 -8.38 -2.62 12.50
CA THR A 42 -9.77 -2.82 12.89
C THR A 42 -10.60 -3.34 11.72
N THR A 43 -10.42 -2.75 10.53
CA THR A 43 -11.09 -3.20 9.30
C THR A 43 -10.65 -4.62 8.92
N MET A 44 -9.35 -4.93 8.95
CA MET A 44 -8.84 -6.29 8.66
C MET A 44 -9.42 -7.34 9.62
N ARG A 45 -9.50 -7.02 10.91
CA ARG A 45 -10.10 -7.91 11.92
C ARG A 45 -11.61 -8.11 11.73
N MET A 46 -12.34 -7.13 11.22
CA MET A 46 -13.76 -7.29 10.88
C MET A 46 -13.93 -8.16 9.64
N ILE A 47 -13.13 -7.97 8.60
CA ILE A 47 -13.16 -8.78 7.37
C ILE A 47 -12.88 -10.25 7.68
N THR A 48 -11.96 -10.53 8.59
CA THR A 48 -11.59 -11.90 8.98
C THR A 48 -12.54 -12.54 10.01
N GLY A 49 -13.56 -11.80 10.46
CA GLY A 49 -14.49 -12.26 11.47
C GLY A 49 -13.85 -12.47 12.85
N TYR A 50 -12.73 -11.81 13.11
CA TYR A 50 -12.09 -11.76 14.43
C TYR A 50 -12.76 -10.74 15.36
N LEU A 51 -13.31 -9.67 14.77
CA LEU A 51 -14.00 -8.60 15.46
C LEU A 51 -15.37 -8.38 14.82
N PRO A 52 -16.48 -8.44 15.58
CA PRO A 52 -17.78 -8.13 15.02
C PRO A 52 -17.91 -6.62 14.75
N PRO A 53 -18.52 -6.21 13.62
CA PRO A 53 -18.82 -4.81 13.34
C PRO A 53 -19.90 -4.28 14.30
N THR A 54 -19.96 -2.95 14.46
CA THR A 54 -21.09 -2.28 15.14
C THR A 54 -22.26 -2.09 14.17
N ALA A 55 -21.96 -1.85 12.87
CA ALA A 55 -22.93 -1.77 11.79
C ALA A 55 -22.26 -2.15 10.47
N GLY A 56 -23.08 -2.43 9.46
CA GLY A 56 -22.62 -2.84 8.14
C GLY A 56 -22.43 -4.34 7.99
N VAL A 57 -22.06 -4.77 6.79
CA VAL A 57 -21.96 -6.18 6.40
C VAL A 57 -20.63 -6.45 5.73
N VAL A 58 -20.06 -7.61 6.02
CA VAL A 58 -18.88 -8.13 5.32
C VAL A 58 -19.21 -9.49 4.71
N LYS A 59 -19.03 -9.63 3.39
CA LYS A 59 -19.16 -10.89 2.68
C LYS A 59 -17.81 -11.33 2.11
N VAL A 60 -17.48 -12.58 2.30
CA VAL A 60 -16.25 -13.22 1.82
C VAL A 60 -16.62 -14.46 1.02
N GLY A 61 -16.29 -14.47 -0.27
CA GLY A 61 -16.68 -15.55 -1.18
C GLY A 61 -18.20 -15.75 -1.27
N GLY A 62 -18.99 -14.68 -1.06
CA GLY A 62 -20.44 -14.72 -1.02
C GLY A 62 -21.04 -15.12 0.35
N HIS A 63 -20.22 -15.46 1.34
CA HIS A 63 -20.65 -15.80 2.70
C HIS A 63 -20.59 -14.57 3.60
N ASP A 64 -21.70 -14.24 4.27
CA ASP A 64 -21.71 -13.24 5.33
C ASP A 64 -20.85 -13.74 6.51
N VAL A 65 -19.88 -12.91 6.92
CA VAL A 65 -18.91 -13.29 7.95
C VAL A 65 -19.54 -13.45 9.32
N ALA A 66 -20.65 -12.75 9.58
CA ALA A 66 -21.38 -12.86 10.85
C ALA A 66 -22.30 -14.10 10.88
N GLU A 67 -22.96 -14.41 9.75
CA GLU A 67 -23.93 -15.53 9.66
C GLU A 67 -23.25 -16.88 9.37
N LYS A 68 -22.19 -16.85 8.52
CA LYS A 68 -21.47 -18.05 8.04
C LYS A 68 -19.95 -17.92 8.28
N PRO A 69 -19.53 -17.76 9.55
CA PRO A 69 -18.13 -17.46 9.88
C PRO A 69 -17.14 -18.58 9.50
N ILE A 70 -17.57 -19.84 9.55
CA ILE A 70 -16.69 -20.98 9.24
C ILE A 70 -16.43 -21.05 7.74
N GLU A 71 -17.47 -20.92 6.92
CA GLU A 71 -17.39 -20.93 5.46
C GLU A 71 -16.53 -19.77 4.98
N ALA A 72 -16.73 -18.55 5.51
CA ALA A 72 -15.92 -17.40 5.20
C ALA A 72 -14.45 -17.60 5.59
N LYS A 73 -14.18 -18.07 6.81
CA LYS A 73 -12.81 -18.29 7.32
C LYS A 73 -12.05 -19.39 6.58
N ARG A 74 -12.72 -20.36 5.99
CA ARG A 74 -12.08 -21.40 5.14
C ARG A 74 -11.45 -20.80 3.89
N LEU A 75 -12.00 -19.72 3.36
CA LEU A 75 -11.51 -19.04 2.16
C LEU A 75 -10.39 -18.05 2.46
N ILE A 76 -10.18 -17.71 3.73
CA ILE A 76 -9.25 -16.65 4.16
C ILE A 76 -7.96 -17.23 4.71
N GLY A 77 -6.83 -16.76 4.18
CA GLY A 77 -5.55 -16.75 4.87
C GLY A 77 -5.36 -15.39 5.57
N TYR A 78 -5.10 -15.43 6.87
CA TYR A 78 -4.93 -14.21 7.66
C TYR A 78 -3.56 -14.13 8.29
N LEU A 79 -2.85 -13.03 8.02
CA LEU A 79 -1.62 -12.64 8.69
C LEU A 79 -1.90 -11.40 9.54
N PRO A 80 -2.02 -11.49 10.86
CA PRO A 80 -2.08 -10.32 11.72
C PRO A 80 -0.71 -9.67 11.86
N GLU A 81 -0.65 -8.40 12.25
CA GLU A 81 0.58 -7.63 12.51
C GLU A 81 1.55 -8.37 13.43
N SER A 82 1.03 -8.98 14.51
CA SER A 82 1.78 -9.89 15.36
C SER A 82 1.21 -11.29 15.22
N ALA A 83 1.84 -12.13 14.42
CA ALA A 83 1.39 -13.50 14.22
C ALA A 83 1.55 -14.30 15.52
N PRO A 84 0.49 -14.94 16.03
CA PRO A 84 0.58 -15.81 17.20
C PRO A 84 1.26 -17.13 16.80
N LEU A 85 2.51 -17.31 17.20
CA LEU A 85 3.29 -18.50 16.93
C LEU A 85 3.45 -19.32 18.22
N TYR A 86 3.41 -20.65 18.11
CA TYR A 86 3.78 -21.52 19.22
C TYR A 86 5.29 -21.63 19.29
N THR A 87 5.88 -20.96 20.29
CA THR A 87 7.32 -20.73 20.38
C THR A 87 8.11 -21.99 20.73
N ASP A 88 7.48 -22.97 21.36
CA ASP A 88 8.02 -24.28 21.72
C ASP A 88 8.04 -25.32 20.58
N MET A 89 7.42 -24.98 19.46
CA MET A 89 7.40 -25.84 18.26
C MET A 89 8.55 -25.49 17.31
N THR A 90 8.95 -26.45 16.47
CA THR A 90 9.76 -26.17 15.28
C THR A 90 8.89 -25.50 14.21
N VAL A 91 9.52 -24.83 13.23
CA VAL A 91 8.79 -24.23 12.09
C VAL A 91 7.91 -25.28 11.39
N GLU A 92 8.48 -26.45 11.08
CA GLU A 92 7.73 -27.54 10.44
C GLU A 92 6.61 -28.07 11.34
N GLY A 93 6.87 -28.24 12.62
CA GLY A 93 5.88 -28.70 13.60
C GLY A 93 4.70 -27.72 13.71
N PHE A 94 4.99 -26.43 13.80
CA PHE A 94 3.97 -25.38 13.82
C PHE A 94 3.13 -25.35 12.53
N LEU A 95 3.78 -25.40 11.37
CA LEU A 95 3.06 -25.45 10.08
C LEU A 95 2.24 -26.73 9.94
N GLY A 96 2.76 -27.85 10.46
CA GLY A 96 2.04 -29.12 10.51
C GLY A 96 0.76 -29.04 11.34
N PHE A 97 0.85 -28.43 12.53
CA PHE A 97 -0.31 -28.14 13.36
C PHE A 97 -1.34 -27.24 12.65
N CYS A 98 -0.89 -26.15 12.03
CA CYS A 98 -1.78 -25.27 11.28
C CYS A 98 -2.46 -25.97 10.12
N ALA A 99 -1.76 -26.83 9.39
CA ALA A 99 -2.32 -27.63 8.32
C ALA A 99 -3.44 -28.58 8.81
N GLU A 100 -3.22 -29.26 9.95
CA GLU A 100 -4.23 -30.12 10.57
C GLU A 100 -5.49 -29.35 10.99
N VAL A 101 -5.32 -28.18 11.63
CA VAL A 101 -6.44 -27.30 12.01
C VAL A 101 -7.25 -26.88 10.77
N ARG A 102 -6.60 -26.75 9.61
CA ARG A 102 -7.24 -26.44 8.32
C ARG A 102 -7.82 -27.68 7.62
N GLY A 103 -7.75 -28.86 8.24
CA GLY A 103 -8.30 -30.13 7.73
C GLY A 103 -7.40 -30.84 6.72
N LEU A 104 -6.14 -30.46 6.60
CA LEU A 104 -5.16 -31.14 5.76
C LEU A 104 -4.56 -32.36 6.50
N GLY A 105 -4.51 -33.51 5.83
CA GLY A 105 -3.96 -34.75 6.38
C GLY A 105 -3.07 -35.50 5.39
N GLY A 106 -2.35 -36.53 5.88
CA GLY A 106 -1.57 -37.43 5.05
C GLY A 106 -0.61 -36.72 4.08
N ALA A 107 -0.61 -37.14 2.83
CA ALA A 107 0.26 -36.61 1.79
C ALA A 107 -0.02 -35.14 1.45
N ASP A 108 -1.26 -34.69 1.56
CA ASP A 108 -1.62 -33.28 1.25
C ASP A 108 -1.09 -32.33 2.30
N LYS A 109 -1.07 -32.73 3.57
CA LYS A 109 -0.40 -31.99 4.65
C LYS A 109 1.10 -31.81 4.36
N ALA A 110 1.79 -32.91 4.02
CA ALA A 110 3.23 -32.85 3.72
C ALA A 110 3.53 -31.90 2.55
N LYS A 111 2.78 -32.04 1.45
CA LYS A 111 2.89 -31.15 0.27
C LYS A 111 2.63 -29.67 0.63
N ALA A 112 1.61 -29.39 1.45
CA ALA A 112 1.27 -28.04 1.86
C ALA A 112 2.40 -27.40 2.70
N ILE A 113 2.99 -28.18 3.62
CA ILE A 113 4.12 -27.75 4.43
C ILE A 113 5.35 -27.43 3.54
N ASP A 114 5.72 -28.34 2.64
CA ASP A 114 6.86 -28.15 1.74
C ASP A 114 6.65 -26.91 0.85
N ARG A 115 5.47 -26.75 0.27
CA ARG A 115 5.10 -25.56 -0.51
C ARG A 115 5.23 -24.28 0.31
N ALA A 116 4.67 -24.24 1.52
CA ALA A 116 4.69 -23.04 2.36
C ALA A 116 6.12 -22.67 2.80
N ILE A 117 6.93 -23.68 3.17
CA ILE A 117 8.36 -23.51 3.51
C ILE A 117 9.15 -22.96 2.32
N GLU A 118 8.89 -23.48 1.12
CA GLU A 118 9.58 -23.00 -0.08
C GLU A 118 9.18 -21.57 -0.44
N MET A 119 7.87 -21.28 -0.47
CA MET A 119 7.33 -19.96 -0.83
C MET A 119 7.77 -18.86 0.13
N CYS A 120 7.93 -19.18 1.42
CA CYS A 120 8.30 -18.23 2.47
C CYS A 120 9.80 -18.26 2.82
N PHE A 121 10.64 -18.95 2.03
CA PHE A 121 12.09 -19.01 2.21
C PHE A 121 12.51 -19.52 3.62
N LEU A 122 11.86 -20.58 4.10
CA LEU A 122 12.05 -21.13 5.45
C LEU A 122 12.91 -22.40 5.46
N LYS A 123 13.47 -22.85 4.32
CA LYS A 123 14.23 -24.11 4.21
C LYS A 123 15.36 -24.21 5.23
N SER A 124 16.12 -23.15 5.44
CA SER A 124 17.28 -23.12 6.35
C SER A 124 16.91 -23.24 7.82
N VAL A 125 15.68 -22.90 8.18
CA VAL A 125 15.18 -22.88 9.57
C VAL A 125 14.06 -23.89 9.81
N ARG A 126 13.79 -24.79 8.87
CA ARG A 126 12.67 -25.76 8.89
C ARG A 126 12.53 -26.50 10.21
N HIS A 127 13.66 -26.99 10.76
CA HIS A 127 13.71 -27.78 11.98
C HIS A 127 14.11 -26.97 13.22
N GLN A 128 14.27 -25.64 13.06
CA GLN A 128 14.62 -24.74 14.14
C GLN A 128 13.39 -24.40 14.97
N SER A 129 13.56 -24.27 16.28
CA SER A 129 12.51 -23.84 17.21
C SER A 129 12.14 -22.37 16.95
N VAL A 130 10.83 -22.07 16.99
CA VAL A 130 10.29 -20.75 16.68
C VAL A 130 10.79 -19.66 17.62
N ASP A 131 11.06 -19.97 18.90
CA ASP A 131 11.60 -19.03 19.88
C ASP A 131 13.00 -18.52 19.53
N THR A 132 13.80 -19.34 18.82
CA THR A 132 15.17 -19.00 18.41
C THR A 132 15.26 -18.25 17.10
N LEU A 133 14.15 -18.07 16.40
CA LEU A 133 14.09 -17.37 15.12
C LEU A 133 14.28 -15.85 15.28
N SER A 134 14.94 -15.23 14.29
CA SER A 134 14.93 -13.77 14.14
C SER A 134 13.49 -13.24 13.90
N LYS A 135 13.27 -11.94 14.13
CA LYS A 135 11.96 -11.30 13.85
C LYS A 135 11.49 -11.58 12.42
N GLY A 136 12.39 -11.51 11.42
CA GLY A 136 12.08 -11.77 10.02
C GLY A 136 11.64 -13.21 9.75
N TYR A 137 12.34 -14.20 10.32
CA TYR A 137 11.94 -15.61 10.17
C TYR A 137 10.62 -15.91 10.89
N ARG A 138 10.38 -15.32 12.06
CA ARG A 138 9.06 -15.43 12.74
C ARG A 138 7.94 -14.86 11.88
N HIS A 139 8.15 -13.70 11.30
CA HIS A 139 7.16 -13.07 10.41
C HIS A 139 6.88 -13.95 9.18
N ARG A 140 7.91 -14.49 8.52
CA ARG A 140 7.76 -15.43 7.39
C ARG A 140 7.05 -16.73 7.80
N THR A 141 7.28 -17.22 9.02
CA THR A 141 6.56 -18.39 9.55
C THR A 141 5.07 -18.08 9.73
N GLY A 142 4.73 -16.88 10.22
CA GLY A 142 3.34 -16.40 10.26
C GLY A 142 2.72 -16.26 8.87
N PHE A 143 3.49 -15.79 7.89
CA PHE A 143 3.03 -15.72 6.49
C PHE A 143 2.78 -17.13 5.93
N ALA A 144 3.70 -18.08 6.17
CA ALA A 144 3.56 -19.48 5.75
C ALA A 144 2.29 -20.12 6.33
N GLN A 145 1.97 -19.83 7.60
CA GLN A 145 0.73 -20.25 8.25
C GLN A 145 -0.50 -19.68 7.53
N ALA A 146 -0.48 -18.42 7.11
CA ALA A 146 -1.61 -17.80 6.42
C ALA A 146 -1.90 -18.45 5.05
N ILE A 147 -0.88 -18.97 4.37
CA ILE A 147 -1.01 -19.58 3.03
C ILE A 147 -1.05 -21.11 3.02
N ILE A 148 -0.95 -21.77 4.18
CA ILE A 148 -0.77 -23.23 4.28
C ILE A 148 -1.86 -24.03 3.57
N HIS A 149 -3.11 -23.60 3.65
CA HIS A 149 -4.29 -24.24 3.06
C HIS A 149 -4.66 -23.71 1.67
N ASP A 150 -3.75 -22.94 1.03
CA ASP A 150 -3.93 -22.33 -0.30
C ASP A 150 -5.21 -21.52 -0.47
N PRO A 151 -5.48 -20.53 0.40
CA PRO A 151 -6.72 -19.78 0.38
C PRO A 151 -6.90 -18.98 -0.90
N ASP A 152 -8.14 -18.74 -1.30
CA ASP A 152 -8.48 -17.84 -2.42
C ASP A 152 -8.31 -16.36 -2.08
N ILE A 153 -8.36 -16.04 -0.78
CA ILE A 153 -8.35 -14.68 -0.25
C ILE A 153 -7.25 -14.55 0.80
N LEU A 154 -6.43 -13.51 0.69
CA LEU A 154 -5.43 -13.18 1.70
C LEU A 154 -5.74 -11.81 2.32
N VAL A 155 -5.80 -11.79 3.64
CA VAL A 155 -5.90 -10.57 4.44
C VAL A 155 -4.65 -10.47 5.29
N MET A 156 -3.89 -9.38 5.15
CA MET A 156 -2.61 -9.21 5.84
C MET A 156 -2.54 -7.84 6.50
N ASP A 157 -2.08 -7.82 7.73
CA ASP A 157 -1.90 -6.58 8.50
C ASP A 157 -0.41 -6.30 8.63
N GLU A 158 0.07 -5.23 7.97
CA GLU A 158 1.48 -4.80 7.91
C GLU A 158 2.45 -5.95 7.51
N PRO A 159 2.29 -6.60 6.33
CA PRO A 159 2.98 -7.84 5.99
C PRO A 159 4.50 -7.72 5.82
N THR A 160 5.05 -6.52 5.85
CA THR A 160 6.49 -6.27 5.70
C THR A 160 7.09 -5.53 6.89
N ASP A 161 6.30 -5.33 7.98
CA ASP A 161 6.81 -4.63 9.15
C ASP A 161 7.99 -5.39 9.80
N GLY A 162 9.02 -4.62 10.17
CA GLY A 162 10.21 -5.14 10.83
C GLY A 162 11.09 -6.07 9.98
N LEU A 163 10.89 -6.12 8.67
CA LEU A 163 11.75 -6.81 7.71
C LEU A 163 12.83 -5.87 7.16
N ASP A 164 14.00 -6.42 6.85
CA ASP A 164 15.04 -5.70 6.11
C ASP A 164 14.66 -5.47 4.63
N PRO A 165 15.34 -4.59 3.89
CA PRO A 165 14.98 -4.25 2.51
C PRO A 165 14.90 -5.45 1.56
N ASN A 166 15.80 -6.44 1.69
CA ASN A 166 15.80 -7.63 0.85
C ASN A 166 14.59 -8.52 1.16
N GLN A 167 14.30 -8.71 2.44
CA GLN A 167 13.13 -9.47 2.90
C GLN A 167 11.81 -8.79 2.46
N LYS A 168 11.73 -7.45 2.56
CA LYS A 168 10.57 -6.70 2.03
C LYS A 168 10.37 -6.93 0.54
N HIS A 169 11.46 -6.93 -0.23
CA HIS A 169 11.39 -7.19 -1.67
C HIS A 169 10.87 -8.60 -1.97
N GLU A 170 11.34 -9.62 -1.24
CA GLU A 170 10.90 -11.01 -1.39
C GLU A 170 9.40 -11.17 -1.06
N VAL A 171 8.94 -10.60 0.06
CA VAL A 171 7.52 -10.65 0.46
C VAL A 171 6.64 -9.91 -0.55
N ARG A 172 7.03 -8.72 -1.01
CA ARG A 172 6.30 -7.98 -2.06
C ARG A 172 6.22 -8.78 -3.37
N SER A 173 7.31 -9.43 -3.77
CA SER A 173 7.33 -10.28 -4.96
C SER A 173 6.41 -11.50 -4.80
N LEU A 174 6.36 -12.09 -3.62
CA LEU A 174 5.44 -13.18 -3.29
C LEU A 174 3.97 -12.72 -3.35
N ILE A 175 3.64 -11.57 -2.75
CA ILE A 175 2.29 -10.97 -2.79
C ILE A 175 1.86 -10.74 -4.25
N ARG A 176 2.71 -10.12 -5.08
CA ARG A 176 2.41 -9.89 -6.50
C ARG A 176 2.15 -11.18 -7.28
N ARG A 177 2.98 -12.21 -7.06
CA ARG A 177 2.79 -13.51 -7.72
C ARG A 177 1.48 -14.17 -7.32
N MET A 178 1.15 -14.14 -6.03
CA MET A 178 -0.11 -14.70 -5.51
C MET A 178 -1.33 -13.89 -5.96
N GLY A 179 -1.20 -12.58 -6.08
CA GLY A 179 -2.27 -11.68 -6.51
C GLY A 179 -2.75 -11.90 -7.94
N GLN A 180 -1.99 -12.60 -8.79
CA GLN A 180 -2.43 -12.95 -10.14
C GLN A 180 -3.67 -13.87 -10.16
N SER A 181 -3.86 -14.67 -9.10
CA SER A 181 -4.95 -15.64 -9.02
C SER A 181 -5.81 -15.55 -7.77
N LYS A 182 -5.41 -14.73 -6.81
CA LYS A 182 -6.09 -14.56 -5.51
C LYS A 182 -6.60 -13.13 -5.34
N ALA A 183 -7.55 -12.94 -4.43
CA ALA A 183 -7.91 -11.61 -3.93
C ALA A 183 -7.02 -11.31 -2.71
N ILE A 184 -6.30 -10.21 -2.74
CA ILE A 184 -5.39 -9.83 -1.64
C ILE A 184 -5.76 -8.45 -1.13
N ILE A 185 -5.87 -8.32 0.20
CA ILE A 185 -5.92 -7.03 0.87
C ILE A 185 -4.84 -7.00 1.93
N PHE A 186 -4.05 -5.94 1.97
CA PHE A 186 -3.11 -5.74 3.05
C PHE A 186 -3.08 -4.29 3.52
N SER A 187 -2.89 -4.12 4.84
CA SER A 187 -2.68 -2.81 5.42
C SER A 187 -1.22 -2.42 5.35
N THR A 188 -0.96 -1.14 5.17
CA THR A 188 0.37 -0.57 5.29
C THR A 188 0.30 0.93 5.60
N HIS A 189 1.38 1.45 6.17
CA HIS A 189 1.63 2.88 6.28
C HIS A 189 2.77 3.33 5.35
N ILE A 190 3.30 2.42 4.53
CA ILE A 190 4.45 2.62 3.64
C ILE A 190 3.98 2.77 2.20
N LEU A 191 4.14 3.97 1.65
CA LEU A 191 3.69 4.32 0.30
C LEU A 191 4.40 3.53 -0.80
N GLU A 192 5.69 3.25 -0.63
CA GLU A 192 6.48 2.43 -1.56
C GLU A 192 5.91 1.01 -1.73
N GLU A 193 5.26 0.46 -0.72
CA GLU A 193 4.64 -0.86 -0.79
C GLU A 193 3.40 -0.83 -1.68
N VAL A 194 2.63 0.24 -1.57
CA VAL A 194 1.46 0.47 -2.43
C VAL A 194 1.90 0.57 -3.89
N GLU A 195 2.93 1.39 -4.18
CA GLU A 195 3.45 1.55 -5.54
C GLU A 195 4.04 0.25 -6.11
N ALA A 196 4.72 -0.52 -5.26
CA ALA A 196 5.43 -1.70 -5.70
C ALA A 196 4.53 -2.95 -5.86
N ALA A 197 3.44 -3.07 -5.11
CA ALA A 197 2.68 -4.33 -5.05
C ALA A 197 1.19 -4.20 -5.38
N CYS A 198 0.57 -3.03 -5.20
CA CYS A 198 -0.88 -2.91 -5.32
C CYS A 198 -1.35 -2.65 -6.75
N THR A 199 -2.49 -3.23 -7.10
CA THR A 199 -3.25 -2.87 -8.30
C THR A 199 -4.18 -1.69 -8.04
N ARG A 200 -4.66 -1.57 -6.79
CA ARG A 200 -5.49 -0.46 -6.29
C ARG A 200 -5.15 -0.18 -4.84
N ALA A 201 -5.37 1.06 -4.41
CA ALA A 201 -5.19 1.47 -3.03
C ALA A 201 -6.38 2.28 -2.52
N ILE A 202 -6.69 2.08 -1.25
CA ILE A 202 -7.61 2.91 -0.47
C ILE A 202 -6.78 3.63 0.58
N ILE A 203 -6.98 4.95 0.68
CA ILE A 203 -6.42 5.73 1.79
C ILE A 203 -7.54 5.94 2.80
N ILE A 204 -7.26 5.51 4.03
CA ILE A 204 -8.17 5.68 5.17
C ILE A 204 -7.56 6.67 6.18
N ASP A 205 -8.38 7.60 6.66
CA ASP A 205 -8.03 8.49 7.75
C ASP A 205 -9.22 8.68 8.68
N GLN A 206 -8.97 8.68 9.99
CA GLN A 206 -9.99 8.79 11.04
C GLN A 206 -11.21 7.88 10.83
N GLY A 207 -10.97 6.66 10.39
CA GLY A 207 -11.99 5.64 10.15
C GLY A 207 -12.76 5.78 8.84
N LYS A 208 -12.45 6.76 7.98
CA LYS A 208 -13.15 7.01 6.70
C LYS A 208 -12.24 6.82 5.51
N ILE A 209 -12.81 6.37 4.40
CA ILE A 209 -12.09 6.35 3.11
C ILE A 209 -12.01 7.79 2.60
N VAL A 210 -10.78 8.29 2.42
CA VAL A 210 -10.51 9.64 1.91
C VAL A 210 -10.04 9.63 0.45
N ALA A 211 -9.50 8.51 -0.03
CA ALA A 211 -9.18 8.30 -1.45
C ALA A 211 -9.25 6.81 -1.82
N ASN A 212 -9.56 6.54 -3.09
CA ASN A 212 -9.61 5.21 -3.69
C ASN A 212 -9.22 5.33 -5.16
N GLY A 213 -8.36 4.44 -5.66
CA GLY A 213 -7.91 4.41 -7.05
C GLY A 213 -6.65 3.57 -7.23
N THR A 214 -6.20 3.43 -8.47
CA THR A 214 -4.89 2.85 -8.78
C THR A 214 -3.77 3.76 -8.23
N PRO A 215 -2.56 3.24 -7.98
CA PRO A 215 -1.43 4.07 -7.56
C PRO A 215 -1.18 5.27 -8.49
N ASN A 216 -1.37 5.11 -9.80
CA ASN A 216 -1.20 6.19 -10.77
C ASN A 216 -2.31 7.25 -10.65
N GLU A 217 -3.58 6.85 -10.59
CA GLU A 217 -4.70 7.78 -10.38
C GLU A 217 -4.58 8.56 -9.06
N LEU A 218 -4.02 7.93 -8.03
CA LEU A 218 -3.73 8.63 -6.78
C LEU A 218 -2.58 9.63 -6.94
N LYS A 219 -1.51 9.27 -7.64
CA LYS A 219 -0.39 10.18 -7.95
C LYS A 219 -0.84 11.40 -8.76
N ASP A 220 -1.77 11.22 -9.69
CA ASP A 220 -2.29 12.31 -10.51
C ASP A 220 -3.04 13.38 -9.69
N LYS A 221 -3.43 13.06 -8.45
CA LYS A 221 -4.01 14.03 -7.49
C LYS A 221 -2.96 14.86 -6.75
N SER A 222 -1.65 14.59 -6.93
CA SER A 222 -0.58 15.38 -6.35
C SER A 222 -0.49 16.76 -7.01
N GLU A 223 -0.23 17.80 -6.21
CA GLU A 223 0.04 19.14 -6.75
C GLU A 223 1.25 19.17 -7.69
N LEU A 224 2.17 18.20 -7.55
CA LEU A 224 3.34 18.08 -8.42
C LEU A 224 3.05 17.32 -9.72
N ALA A 225 1.87 16.75 -9.87
CA ALA A 225 1.49 16.02 -11.09
C ALA A 225 1.54 16.96 -12.30
N ASN A 226 2.23 16.52 -13.36
CA ASN A 226 2.40 17.27 -14.61
C ASN A 226 3.14 18.61 -14.50
N THR A 227 3.81 18.90 -13.37
CA THR A 227 4.72 20.05 -13.28
C THR A 227 6.01 19.78 -14.06
N TYR A 228 6.69 20.87 -14.43
CA TYR A 228 8.01 20.79 -15.06
C TYR A 228 9.08 21.38 -14.15
N LEU A 229 10.13 20.60 -13.90
CA LEU A 229 11.33 21.06 -13.24
C LEU A 229 12.34 21.50 -14.30
N VAL A 230 12.79 22.75 -14.23
CA VAL A 230 13.69 23.35 -15.22
C VAL A 230 14.95 23.83 -14.51
N SER A 231 16.10 23.37 -14.98
CA SER A 231 17.42 23.78 -14.48
C SER A 231 18.12 24.65 -15.52
N ILE A 232 18.45 25.90 -15.17
CA ILE A 232 18.99 26.91 -16.07
C ILE A 232 20.25 27.52 -15.46
N ASN A 233 21.34 27.54 -16.23
CA ASN A 233 22.59 28.17 -15.82
C ASN A 233 22.69 29.63 -16.28
N GLY A 234 23.42 30.44 -15.50
CA GLY A 234 23.84 31.77 -15.93
C GLY A 234 22.72 32.81 -16.00
N THR A 235 21.60 32.55 -15.29
CA THR A 235 20.47 33.49 -15.29
C THR A 235 19.97 33.72 -13.86
N GLU A 236 19.28 34.85 -13.65
CA GLU A 236 18.74 35.21 -12.34
C GLU A 236 17.37 34.60 -12.10
N ALA A 237 17.09 34.18 -10.86
CA ALA A 237 15.81 33.57 -10.48
C ALA A 237 14.58 34.46 -10.75
N ALA A 238 14.75 35.79 -10.61
CA ALA A 238 13.70 36.76 -10.92
C ALA A 238 13.29 36.74 -12.39
N THR A 239 14.27 36.72 -13.29
CA THR A 239 14.07 36.65 -14.75
C THR A 239 13.42 35.33 -15.15
N VAL A 240 13.87 34.20 -14.57
CA VAL A 240 13.28 32.87 -14.81
C VAL A 240 11.80 32.87 -14.38
N ARG A 241 11.50 33.38 -13.21
CA ARG A 241 10.13 33.45 -12.69
C ARG A 241 9.22 34.31 -13.58
N GLU A 242 9.69 35.46 -13.99
CA GLU A 242 8.92 36.39 -14.85
C GLU A 242 8.62 35.77 -16.22
N LYS A 243 9.67 35.29 -16.91
CA LYS A 243 9.54 34.78 -18.28
C LYS A 243 8.76 33.48 -18.35
N LEU A 244 8.99 32.52 -17.44
CA LEU A 244 8.21 31.27 -17.37
C LEU A 244 6.79 31.52 -16.85
N GLY A 245 6.60 32.54 -16.00
CA GLY A 245 5.28 32.93 -15.52
C GLY A 245 4.40 33.60 -16.57
N SER A 246 5.00 34.17 -17.63
CA SER A 246 4.27 34.75 -18.76
C SER A 246 3.78 33.73 -19.80
N VAL A 247 4.16 32.45 -19.65
CA VAL A 247 3.68 31.37 -20.50
C VAL A 247 2.19 31.12 -20.24
N ILE A 248 1.37 31.10 -21.31
CA ILE A 248 -0.09 30.99 -21.19
C ILE A 248 -0.51 29.69 -20.51
N GLU A 249 0.24 28.61 -20.71
CA GLU A 249 0.02 27.29 -20.15
C GLU A 249 0.48 27.16 -18.69
N SER A 250 1.20 28.18 -18.16
CA SER A 250 1.69 28.21 -16.78
C SER A 250 0.68 28.84 -15.85
N ALA A 251 0.34 28.17 -14.74
CA ALA A 251 -0.45 28.74 -13.66
C ALA A 251 0.42 29.43 -12.60
N LYS A 252 1.61 28.85 -12.34
CA LYS A 252 2.49 29.28 -11.25
C LYS A 252 3.93 28.85 -11.53
N VAL A 253 4.89 29.67 -11.17
CA VAL A 253 6.32 29.34 -11.18
C VAL A 253 6.89 29.50 -9.79
N THR A 254 7.53 28.45 -9.28
CA THR A 254 8.19 28.46 -7.98
C THR A 254 9.70 28.21 -8.17
N ILE A 255 10.53 29.08 -7.61
CA ILE A 255 11.98 28.84 -7.55
C ILE A 255 12.25 27.84 -6.44
N VAL A 256 12.81 26.71 -6.81
CA VAL A 256 13.16 25.61 -5.89
C VAL A 256 14.56 25.81 -5.31
N ASN A 257 15.49 26.32 -6.15
CA ASN A 257 16.86 26.66 -5.76
C ASN A 257 17.37 27.79 -6.65
N ASP A 258 17.99 28.81 -6.05
CA ASP A 258 18.59 29.96 -6.74
C ASP A 258 20.11 30.03 -6.57
N LYS A 259 20.74 29.03 -6.00
CA LYS A 259 22.18 28.97 -5.75
C LYS A 259 22.96 28.65 -7.04
N PRO A 260 23.99 29.47 -7.39
CA PRO A 260 24.87 29.18 -8.52
C PRO A 260 25.42 27.75 -8.49
N PRO A 261 25.68 27.12 -9.66
CA PRO A 261 25.66 27.75 -11.00
C PRO A 261 24.28 27.73 -11.69
N ALA A 262 23.25 27.07 -11.15
CA ALA A 262 21.97 26.90 -11.80
C ALA A 262 20.80 27.38 -10.94
N VAL A 263 19.84 28.03 -11.59
CA VAL A 263 18.49 28.26 -11.06
C VAL A 263 17.63 27.06 -11.35
N LEU A 264 16.98 26.50 -10.34
CA LEU A 264 16.03 25.40 -10.45
C LEU A 264 14.62 25.95 -10.22
N ALA A 265 13.80 25.93 -11.26
CA ALA A 265 12.43 26.43 -11.24
C ALA A 265 11.43 25.28 -11.45
N ARG A 266 10.31 25.31 -10.75
CA ARG A 266 9.17 24.43 -10.97
C ARG A 266 8.03 25.23 -11.60
N VAL A 267 7.53 24.74 -12.73
CA VAL A 267 6.44 25.35 -13.50
C VAL A 267 5.21 24.47 -13.38
N PHE A 268 4.12 25.04 -12.88
CA PHE A 268 2.85 24.34 -12.70
C PHE A 268 1.96 24.56 -13.92
N PRO A 269 1.31 23.51 -14.44
CA PRO A 269 0.36 23.65 -15.54
C PRO A 269 -0.89 24.41 -15.10
N LYS A 270 -1.52 25.12 -16.03
CA LYS A 270 -2.80 25.79 -15.78
C LYS A 270 -3.94 24.79 -15.74
N ASP A 271 -3.92 23.82 -16.63
CA ASP A 271 -4.92 22.76 -16.73
C ASP A 271 -4.25 21.37 -16.62
N ALA A 272 -4.86 20.47 -15.90
CA ALA A 272 -4.34 19.11 -15.69
C ALA A 272 -4.21 18.27 -16.98
N GLY A 273 -4.86 18.69 -18.08
CA GLY A 273 -4.87 17.99 -19.37
C GLY A 273 -3.93 18.56 -20.44
N SER A 274 -3.13 19.60 -20.17
CA SER A 274 -2.23 20.24 -21.14
C SER A 274 -0.91 19.45 -21.33
N ASP A 275 -1.03 18.14 -21.54
CA ASP A 275 0.10 17.23 -21.64
C ASP A 275 0.99 17.56 -22.85
N GLY A 276 2.22 17.98 -22.60
CA GLY A 276 3.21 18.33 -23.61
C GLY A 276 3.23 19.80 -24.06
N ALA A 277 2.12 20.54 -24.01
CA ALA A 277 2.07 21.93 -24.43
C ALA A 277 2.93 22.83 -23.54
N LEU A 278 2.86 22.65 -22.20
CA LEU A 278 3.67 23.39 -21.26
C LEU A 278 5.16 23.13 -21.46
N GLY A 279 5.58 21.88 -21.69
CA GLY A 279 6.99 21.54 -21.96
C GLY A 279 7.51 22.20 -23.22
N GLN A 280 6.73 22.22 -24.30
CA GLN A 280 7.08 22.91 -25.54
C GLN A 280 7.18 24.43 -25.36
N ALA A 281 6.26 25.01 -24.61
CA ALA A 281 6.24 26.43 -24.31
C ALA A 281 7.46 26.84 -23.47
N ILE A 282 7.80 26.05 -22.43
CA ILE A 282 9.03 26.26 -21.63
C ILE A 282 10.27 26.19 -22.52
N PHE A 283 10.38 25.20 -23.42
CA PHE A 283 11.47 25.08 -24.34
C PHE A 283 11.57 26.29 -25.31
N SER A 284 10.45 26.77 -25.80
CA SER A 284 10.38 27.93 -26.68
C SER A 284 10.88 29.22 -25.99
N VAL A 285 10.44 29.45 -24.75
CA VAL A 285 10.92 30.58 -23.94
C VAL A 285 12.41 30.47 -23.64
N ALA A 286 12.91 29.28 -23.31
CA ALA A 286 14.33 29.06 -23.08
C ALA A 286 15.17 29.37 -24.32
N LYS A 287 14.71 28.95 -25.50
CA LYS A 287 15.37 29.25 -26.77
C LYS A 287 15.34 30.74 -27.13
N GLN A 288 14.23 31.41 -26.94
CA GLN A 288 14.07 32.86 -27.21
C GLN A 288 14.98 33.74 -26.33
N ASN A 289 15.24 33.31 -25.09
CA ASN A 289 16.08 34.04 -24.16
C ASN A 289 17.53 33.52 -24.13
N GLU A 290 17.90 32.63 -25.06
CA GLU A 290 19.24 32.02 -25.17
C GLU A 290 19.75 31.40 -23.86
N TRP A 291 18.85 30.83 -23.09
CA TRP A 291 19.19 30.24 -21.80
C TRP A 291 20.00 28.94 -21.95
N ASN A 292 21.02 28.80 -21.12
CA ASN A 292 21.76 27.56 -21.02
C ASN A 292 21.00 26.56 -20.12
N VAL A 293 20.12 25.77 -20.73
CA VAL A 293 19.26 24.81 -20.04
C VAL A 293 20.01 23.49 -19.84
N ASN A 294 20.16 23.07 -18.57
CA ASN A 294 20.74 21.78 -18.23
C ASN A 294 19.71 20.64 -18.32
N GLU A 295 18.50 20.90 -17.85
CA GLU A 295 17.45 19.89 -17.78
C GLU A 295 16.06 20.53 -17.84
N ILE A 296 15.15 19.90 -18.59
CA ILE A 296 13.71 20.11 -18.51
C ILE A 296 13.10 18.74 -18.23
N LYS A 297 12.54 18.55 -17.04
CA LYS A 297 12.00 17.26 -16.60
C LYS A 297 10.55 17.42 -16.19
N LYS A 298 9.67 16.63 -16.81
CA LYS A 298 8.30 16.48 -16.35
C LYS A 298 8.31 15.70 -15.03
N GLU A 299 7.74 16.27 -13.98
CA GLU A 299 7.59 15.60 -12.70
C GLU A 299 6.34 14.71 -12.72
N GLN A 300 6.45 13.55 -12.15
CA GLN A 300 5.31 12.70 -11.82
C GLN A 300 4.79 13.10 -10.45
N GLY A 301 3.48 13.04 -10.26
CA GLY A 301 2.88 13.21 -8.96
C GLY A 301 3.46 12.19 -7.95
N ARG A 302 3.45 12.54 -6.68
CA ARG A 302 3.98 11.71 -5.59
C ARG A 302 2.85 11.31 -4.65
N LEU A 303 2.79 10.03 -4.31
CA LEU A 303 1.84 9.56 -3.30
C LEU A 303 2.06 10.22 -1.94
N ASP A 304 3.31 10.56 -1.60
CA ASP A 304 3.65 11.28 -0.35
C ASP A 304 2.92 12.61 -0.23
N ASP A 305 2.86 13.39 -1.33
CA ASP A 305 2.20 14.69 -1.32
C ASP A 305 0.68 14.50 -1.18
N VAL A 306 0.12 13.55 -1.92
CA VAL A 306 -1.30 13.22 -1.83
C VAL A 306 -1.65 12.78 -0.41
N PHE A 307 -0.87 11.88 0.15
CA PHE A 307 -1.08 11.36 1.49
C PHE A 307 -1.04 12.48 2.55
N ARG A 308 -0.02 13.37 2.51
CA ARG A 308 0.08 14.51 3.43
C ARG A 308 -1.07 15.49 3.31
N ASN A 309 -1.55 15.74 2.08
CA ASN A 309 -2.60 16.72 1.85
C ASN A 309 -3.99 16.23 2.29
N ILE A 310 -4.24 14.91 2.26
CA ILE A 310 -5.55 14.34 2.54
C ILE A 310 -5.66 13.68 3.91
N THR A 311 -4.54 13.41 4.59
CA THR A 311 -4.54 12.89 5.97
C THR A 311 -4.18 14.00 6.95
N LEU A 312 -4.93 14.08 8.04
CA LEU A 312 -4.59 15.02 9.13
C LEU A 312 -3.33 14.52 9.85
N SER A 313 -2.38 15.42 10.08
CA SER A 313 -1.20 15.08 10.89
C SER A 313 -1.62 14.83 12.34
N ASP A 314 -1.04 13.79 12.97
CA ASP A 314 -1.27 13.43 14.38
C ASP A 314 -1.06 14.61 15.36
N THR A 315 -0.37 15.66 14.94
CA THR A 315 -0.07 16.88 15.70
C THR A 315 -1.20 17.93 15.67
N GLN A 316 -2.19 17.80 14.77
CA GLN A 316 -3.31 18.75 14.68
C GLN A 316 -4.54 18.31 15.48
N THR A 317 -4.50 17.15 16.11
CA THR A 317 -5.63 16.53 16.85
C THR A 317 -5.45 16.59 18.39
N ARG A 318 -4.61 17.50 18.91
CA ARG A 318 -4.45 17.71 20.35
C ARG A 318 -4.93 19.07 20.80
#